data_519d69fcac11a92cca55ab839b81eaba
#
_entry.id   519d69fcac11a92cca55ab839b81eaba
#
_cell.length_a   1.000
_cell.length_b   1.000
_cell.length_c   1.000
_cell.angle_alpha   90.00
_cell.angle_beta   90.00
_cell.angle_gamma   90.00
#
_symmetry.space_group_name_H-M   'P 1'
#
loop_
_entity.id
_entity.type
_entity.pdbx_description
1 polymer ?
#
loop_
_entity_poly.entity_id
_entity_poly.type
_entity_poly.pdbx_seq_one_letter_code
_entity_poly.pdbx_strand_id
1 'polypeptide(L)'
;MHTVLIVDDEYGIRELLSEILEDEGYQVLTAENAKIAQSLVGKHDFDLILLDIWMPDMDGISLLKEWYSHNTVRCPIVMMSGHGTIETAMEATRFGAMDFLEKPISMQQLLKTCKQMIQFWEHEKVSRPRENEQAKAASVALAGWKKASCSPLNVSLANLNDKSRFCDHFILTDVPLRIGPQARL
;
A
#
# COMPACT_ATOMS: atom_id res chain seq x y z
N MET A 1 0.42 -13.98 14.07
CA MET A 1 -0.40 -12.99 14.81
C MET A 1 -0.44 -11.74 13.94
N HIS A 2 -1.61 -11.28 13.53
CA HIS A 2 -1.73 -10.13 12.64
C HIS A 2 -1.93 -8.85 13.43
N THR A 3 -1.32 -7.76 12.97
CA THR A 3 -1.38 -6.45 13.63
C THR A 3 -2.31 -5.53 12.85
N VAL A 4 -3.33 -5.00 13.53
CA VAL A 4 -4.33 -4.09 12.96
C VAL A 4 -4.18 -2.72 13.61
N LEU A 5 -4.20 -1.66 12.78
CA LEU A 5 -4.30 -0.28 13.25
C LEU A 5 -5.74 0.21 13.09
N ILE A 6 -6.31 0.77 14.15
CA ILE A 6 -7.61 1.45 14.13
C ILE A 6 -7.38 2.95 14.29
N VAL A 7 -7.85 3.72 13.32
CA VAL A 7 -7.75 5.19 13.32
C VAL A 7 -9.16 5.76 13.32
N ASP A 8 -9.56 6.38 14.43
CA ASP A 8 -10.90 6.93 14.63
C ASP A 8 -10.82 7.95 15.77
N ASP A 9 -11.48 9.07 15.70
CA ASP A 9 -11.46 10.08 16.77
C ASP A 9 -12.40 9.71 17.93
N GLU A 10 -13.42 8.88 17.68
CA GLU A 10 -14.38 8.44 18.69
C GLU A 10 -13.79 7.32 19.58
N TYR A 11 -13.49 7.65 20.84
CA TYR A 11 -12.91 6.70 21.80
C TYR A 11 -13.75 5.41 21.94
N GLY A 12 -15.07 5.53 22.04
CA GLY A 12 -15.96 4.37 22.21
C GLY A 12 -15.95 3.42 21.01
N ILE A 13 -15.79 3.93 19.79
CA ILE A 13 -15.66 3.11 18.58
C ILE A 13 -14.32 2.39 18.59
N ARG A 14 -13.23 3.10 18.89
CA ARG A 14 -11.88 2.48 18.98
C ARG A 14 -11.86 1.35 19.99
N GLU A 15 -12.44 1.57 21.17
CA GLU A 15 -12.45 0.57 22.25
C GLU A 15 -13.27 -0.66 21.85
N LEU A 16 -14.48 -0.46 21.34
CA LEU A 16 -15.33 -1.54 20.87
C LEU A 16 -14.70 -2.38 19.76
N LEU A 17 -14.11 -1.74 18.75
CA LEU A 17 -13.45 -2.43 17.65
C LEU A 17 -12.20 -3.17 18.13
N SER A 18 -11.46 -2.59 19.10
CA SER A 18 -10.28 -3.23 19.68
C SER A 18 -10.66 -4.49 20.43
N GLU A 19 -11.64 -4.45 21.32
CA GLU A 19 -12.13 -5.62 22.05
C GLU A 19 -12.54 -6.76 21.12
N ILE A 20 -13.34 -6.46 20.08
CA ILE A 20 -13.78 -7.47 19.10
C ILE A 20 -12.61 -8.11 18.37
N LEU A 21 -11.61 -7.32 17.96
CA LEU A 21 -10.47 -7.84 17.21
C LEU A 21 -9.46 -8.57 18.09
N GLU A 22 -9.25 -8.13 19.33
CA GLU A 22 -8.39 -8.79 20.31
C GLU A 22 -8.97 -10.14 20.72
N ASP A 23 -10.27 -10.26 20.90
CA ASP A 23 -10.97 -11.53 21.18
C ASP A 23 -10.78 -12.56 20.04
N GLU A 24 -10.63 -12.09 18.80
CA GLU A 24 -10.33 -12.93 17.63
C GLU A 24 -8.83 -13.20 17.43
N GLY A 25 -7.97 -12.71 18.34
CA GLY A 25 -6.54 -12.98 18.36
C GLY A 25 -5.69 -12.04 17.50
N TYR A 26 -6.22 -10.88 17.10
CA TYR A 26 -5.45 -9.83 16.48
C TYR A 26 -4.67 -9.01 17.52
N GLN A 27 -3.53 -8.49 17.14
CA GLN A 27 -2.87 -7.43 17.91
C GLN A 27 -3.39 -6.08 17.40
N VAL A 28 -3.92 -5.25 18.30
CA VAL A 28 -4.53 -3.99 17.93
C VAL A 28 -3.70 -2.81 18.46
N LEU A 29 -3.47 -1.83 17.59
CA LEU A 29 -3.01 -0.51 17.97
C LEU A 29 -4.07 0.52 17.56
N THR A 30 -4.20 1.58 18.35
CA THR A 30 -5.21 2.62 18.10
C THR A 30 -4.57 3.98 17.92
N ALA A 31 -5.17 4.81 17.08
CA ALA A 31 -4.82 6.21 16.89
C ALA A 31 -6.10 7.07 16.92
N GLU A 32 -6.07 8.13 17.68
CA GLU A 32 -7.21 9.06 17.81
C GLU A 32 -7.22 10.18 16.77
N ASN A 33 -6.14 10.29 15.99
CA ASN A 33 -6.01 11.29 14.95
C ASN A 33 -4.96 10.90 13.91
N ALA A 34 -4.93 11.63 12.80
CA ALA A 34 -3.99 11.39 11.70
C ALA A 34 -2.51 11.47 12.12
N LYS A 35 -2.15 12.38 13.01
CA LYS A 35 -0.76 12.58 13.47
C LYS A 35 -0.24 11.36 14.24
N ILE A 36 -1.05 10.79 15.11
CA ILE A 36 -0.69 9.57 15.85
C ILE A 36 -0.61 8.40 14.88
N ALA A 37 -1.58 8.28 13.97
CA ALA A 37 -1.57 7.24 12.94
C ALA A 37 -0.29 7.28 12.09
N GLN A 38 0.13 8.44 11.61
CA GLN A 38 1.40 8.62 10.88
C GLN A 38 2.62 8.19 11.70
N SER A 39 2.66 8.56 12.99
CA SER A 39 3.75 8.16 13.90
C SER A 39 3.82 6.65 14.10
N LEU A 40 2.67 5.98 14.19
CA LEU A 40 2.59 4.53 14.37
C LEU A 40 3.00 3.79 13.10
N VAL A 41 2.52 4.21 11.94
CA VAL A 41 2.88 3.64 10.63
C VAL A 41 4.38 3.76 10.34
N GLY A 42 5.03 4.83 10.84
CA GLY A 42 6.48 4.98 10.72
C GLY A 42 7.32 4.05 11.63
N LYS A 43 6.70 3.40 12.62
CA LYS A 43 7.39 2.59 13.64
C LYS A 43 7.01 1.12 13.63
N HIS A 44 5.85 0.78 13.11
CA HIS A 44 5.28 -0.56 13.13
C HIS A 44 4.84 -0.99 11.74
N ASP A 45 4.97 -2.28 11.45
CA ASP A 45 4.37 -2.91 10.28
C ASP A 45 2.97 -3.39 10.65
N PHE A 46 2.00 -3.07 9.80
CA PHE A 46 0.61 -3.48 9.95
C PHE A 46 0.20 -4.46 8.85
N ASP A 47 -0.73 -5.34 9.19
CA ASP A 47 -1.37 -6.24 8.23
C ASP A 47 -2.70 -5.70 7.70
N LEU A 48 -3.31 -4.76 8.43
CA LEU A 48 -4.54 -4.07 8.06
C LEU A 48 -4.63 -2.72 8.79
N ILE A 49 -5.20 -1.72 8.11
CA ILE A 49 -5.57 -0.44 8.73
C ILE A 49 -7.06 -0.21 8.52
N LEU A 50 -7.77 0.07 9.62
CA LEU A 50 -9.14 0.60 9.64
C LEU A 50 -9.05 2.10 9.84
N LEU A 51 -9.53 2.89 8.88
CA LEU A 51 -9.35 4.35 8.87
C LEU A 51 -10.71 5.05 8.78
N ASP A 52 -11.05 5.82 9.80
CA ASP A 52 -12.24 6.67 9.74
C ASP A 52 -12.04 7.83 8.77
N ILE A 53 -13.12 8.21 8.08
CA ILE A 53 -13.12 9.33 7.16
C ILE A 53 -13.21 10.65 7.91
N TRP A 54 -14.07 10.74 8.91
CA TRP A 54 -14.40 11.99 9.57
C TRP A 54 -13.61 12.17 10.86
N MET A 55 -12.46 12.83 10.77
CA MET A 55 -11.65 13.20 11.92
C MET A 55 -11.44 14.71 11.95
N PRO A 56 -11.36 15.35 13.15
CA PRO A 56 -11.42 16.81 13.27
C PRO A 56 -10.25 17.57 12.66
N ASP A 57 -9.02 17.04 12.73
CA ASP A 57 -7.81 17.78 12.31
C ASP A 57 -7.47 17.55 10.84
N MET A 58 -7.49 16.29 10.43
CA MET A 58 -7.23 15.84 9.06
C MET A 58 -8.18 14.68 8.78
N ASP A 59 -9.00 14.82 7.74
CA ASP A 59 -9.89 13.74 7.33
C ASP A 59 -9.13 12.53 6.79
N GLY A 60 -9.73 11.34 6.93
CA GLY A 60 -9.12 10.08 6.53
C GLY A 60 -8.78 9.99 5.05
N ILE A 61 -9.52 10.66 4.18
CA ILE A 61 -9.23 10.71 2.74
C ILE A 61 -7.93 11.49 2.49
N SER A 62 -7.74 12.61 3.16
CA SER A 62 -6.50 13.41 3.06
C SER A 62 -5.30 12.63 3.58
N LEU A 63 -5.46 11.91 4.69
CA LEU A 63 -4.42 11.04 5.24
C LEU A 63 -4.09 9.87 4.26
N LEU A 64 -5.11 9.26 3.68
CA LEU A 64 -4.93 8.20 2.68
C LEU A 64 -4.17 8.70 1.45
N LYS A 65 -4.50 9.89 0.93
CA LYS A 65 -3.78 10.54 -0.18
C LYS A 65 -2.31 10.79 0.13
N GLU A 66 -2.02 11.23 1.34
CA GLU A 66 -0.66 11.44 1.81
C GLU A 66 0.12 10.12 1.85
N TRP A 67 -0.45 9.08 2.44
CA TRP A 67 0.16 7.74 2.47
C TRP A 67 0.38 7.17 1.07
N TYR A 68 -0.59 7.34 0.17
CA TYR A 68 -0.48 6.91 -1.23
C TYR A 68 0.65 7.65 -1.96
N SER A 69 0.72 8.98 -1.82
CA SER A 69 1.71 9.82 -2.50
C SER A 69 3.15 9.49 -2.09
N HIS A 70 3.35 9.15 -0.83
CA HIS A 70 4.67 8.84 -0.26
C HIS A 70 4.96 7.33 -0.23
N ASN A 71 4.02 6.48 -0.68
CA ASN A 71 4.12 5.01 -0.58
C ASN A 71 4.48 4.53 0.84
N THR A 72 3.90 5.18 1.85
CA THR A 72 4.23 5.00 3.26
C THR A 72 3.63 3.71 3.81
N VAL A 73 2.40 3.37 3.40
CA VAL A 73 1.65 2.20 3.84
C VAL A 73 1.67 1.13 2.75
N ARG A 74 1.95 -0.11 3.16
CA ARG A 74 2.02 -1.27 2.25
C ARG A 74 1.00 -2.35 2.56
N CYS A 75 0.14 -2.15 3.57
CA CYS A 75 -0.94 -3.08 3.92
C CYS A 75 -2.29 -2.58 3.38
N PRO A 76 -3.31 -3.45 3.34
CA PRO A 76 -4.66 -3.06 3.00
C PRO A 76 -5.19 -1.98 3.94
N ILE A 77 -5.91 -1.03 3.36
CA ILE A 77 -6.61 0.04 4.10
C ILE A 77 -8.10 -0.12 3.82
N VAL A 78 -8.88 -0.20 4.89
CA VAL A 78 -10.34 -0.22 4.88
C VAL A 78 -10.85 1.08 5.48
N MET A 79 -11.67 1.79 4.71
CA MET A 79 -12.26 3.04 5.19
C MET A 79 -13.50 2.76 6.04
N MET A 80 -13.71 3.56 7.08
CA MET A 80 -14.93 3.53 7.91
C MET A 80 -15.66 4.87 7.76
N SER A 81 -16.98 4.86 7.67
CA SER A 81 -17.76 6.11 7.59
C SER A 81 -19.19 5.95 8.08
N GLY A 82 -19.68 6.96 8.80
CA GLY A 82 -21.09 7.09 9.19
C GLY A 82 -21.98 7.68 8.10
N HIS A 83 -21.42 8.36 7.10
CA HIS A 83 -22.15 9.03 6.01
C HIS A 83 -21.35 8.94 4.71
N GLY A 84 -21.07 7.70 4.27
CA GLY A 84 -20.34 7.47 3.03
C GLY A 84 -21.22 7.74 1.81
N THR A 85 -20.82 8.69 0.97
CA THR A 85 -21.37 8.82 -0.37
C THR A 85 -20.62 7.91 -1.34
N ILE A 86 -21.27 7.57 -2.45
CA ILE A 86 -20.61 6.80 -3.53
C ILE A 86 -19.34 7.53 -4.01
N GLU A 87 -19.38 8.86 -4.08
CA GLU A 87 -18.25 9.68 -4.48
C GLU A 87 -17.06 9.54 -3.53
N THR A 88 -17.31 9.54 -2.22
CA THR A 88 -16.29 9.35 -1.18
C THR A 88 -15.64 7.96 -1.27
N ALA A 89 -16.45 6.93 -1.49
CA ALA A 89 -15.94 5.57 -1.67
C ALA A 89 -15.12 5.43 -2.95
N MET A 90 -15.56 6.04 -4.06
CA MET A 90 -14.81 6.07 -5.31
C MET A 90 -13.49 6.83 -5.17
N GLU A 91 -13.48 7.93 -4.43
CA GLU A 91 -12.28 8.70 -4.16
C GLU A 91 -11.27 7.88 -3.33
N ALA A 92 -11.73 7.27 -2.24
CA ALA A 92 -10.90 6.40 -1.41
C ALA A 92 -10.27 5.24 -2.21
N THR A 93 -11.05 4.60 -3.08
CA THR A 93 -10.56 3.52 -3.95
C THR A 93 -9.45 3.99 -4.91
N ARG A 94 -9.54 5.20 -5.44
CA ARG A 94 -8.49 5.79 -6.31
C ARG A 94 -7.16 5.96 -5.59
N PHE A 95 -7.19 6.17 -4.28
CA PHE A 95 -6.02 6.34 -3.44
C PHE A 95 -5.63 5.07 -2.67
N GLY A 96 -6.13 3.92 -3.11
CA GLY A 96 -5.67 2.62 -2.65
C GLY A 96 -6.43 2.02 -1.47
N ALA A 97 -7.57 2.60 -1.06
CA ALA A 97 -8.48 1.90 -0.16
C ALA A 97 -9.03 0.64 -0.83
N MET A 98 -9.02 -0.46 -0.10
CA MET A 98 -9.39 -1.77 -0.65
C MET A 98 -10.84 -2.16 -0.33
N ASP A 99 -11.41 -1.60 0.73
CA ASP A 99 -12.79 -1.86 1.12
C ASP A 99 -13.35 -0.68 1.94
N PHE A 100 -14.65 -0.75 2.22
CA PHE A 100 -15.38 0.31 2.90
C PHE A 100 -16.38 -0.29 3.89
N LEU A 101 -16.37 0.19 5.14
CA LEU A 101 -17.28 -0.19 6.20
C LEU A 101 -18.20 0.99 6.57
N GLU A 102 -19.51 0.80 6.46
CA GLU A 102 -20.47 1.78 6.87
C GLU A 102 -20.80 1.65 8.37
N LYS A 103 -20.71 2.75 9.10
CA LYS A 103 -21.11 2.83 10.52
C LYS A 103 -22.64 2.94 10.62
N PRO A 104 -23.32 2.21 11.51
CA PRO A 104 -22.76 1.39 12.59
C PRO A 104 -22.23 0.04 12.09
N ILE A 105 -20.97 -0.26 12.44
CA ILE A 105 -20.27 -1.47 11.99
C ILE A 105 -20.74 -2.67 12.81
N SER A 106 -21.28 -3.67 12.15
CA SER A 106 -21.62 -4.93 12.81
C SER A 106 -20.38 -5.80 13.03
N MET A 107 -20.32 -6.52 14.15
CA MET A 107 -19.24 -7.46 14.45
C MET A 107 -18.98 -8.44 13.29
N GLN A 108 -20.04 -9.01 12.71
CA GLN A 108 -19.92 -9.95 11.59
C GLN A 108 -19.28 -9.33 10.36
N GLN A 109 -19.65 -8.10 10.02
CA GLN A 109 -19.10 -7.37 8.87
C GLN A 109 -17.64 -7.02 9.11
N LEU A 110 -17.30 -6.51 10.30
CA LEU A 110 -15.93 -6.21 10.70
C LEU A 110 -15.02 -7.43 10.53
N LEU A 111 -15.36 -8.53 11.17
CA LEU A 111 -14.54 -9.75 11.16
C LEU A 111 -14.43 -10.37 9.77
N LYS A 112 -15.51 -10.35 8.99
CA LYS A 112 -15.49 -10.82 7.61
C LYS A 112 -14.53 -9.98 6.76
N THR A 113 -14.64 -8.67 6.82
CA THR A 113 -13.78 -7.75 6.05
C THR A 113 -12.31 -7.89 6.48
N CYS A 114 -12.02 -7.91 7.77
CA CYS A 114 -10.66 -8.09 8.26
C CYS A 114 -10.03 -9.40 7.75
N LYS A 115 -10.73 -10.52 7.88
CA LYS A 115 -10.26 -11.82 7.38
C LYS A 115 -10.00 -11.81 5.88
N GLN A 116 -10.93 -11.25 5.10
CA GLN A 116 -10.79 -11.17 3.63
C GLN A 116 -9.60 -10.30 3.21
N MET A 117 -9.43 -9.15 3.82
CA MET A 117 -8.35 -8.22 3.46
C MET A 117 -6.98 -8.77 3.85
N ILE A 118 -6.83 -9.37 5.03
CA ILE A 118 -5.59 -9.98 5.47
C ILE A 118 -5.22 -11.17 4.59
N GLN A 119 -6.16 -12.07 4.27
CA GLN A 119 -5.93 -13.20 3.38
C GLN A 119 -5.51 -12.74 1.98
N PHE A 120 -6.20 -11.75 1.42
CA PHE A 120 -5.84 -11.18 0.14
C PHE A 120 -4.41 -10.62 0.16
N TRP A 121 -4.06 -9.89 1.20
CA TRP A 121 -2.74 -9.31 1.37
C TRP A 121 -1.62 -10.35 1.52
N GLU A 122 -1.87 -11.43 2.24
CA GLU A 122 -0.92 -12.54 2.36
C GLU A 122 -0.63 -13.18 0.99
N HIS A 123 -1.66 -13.38 0.17
CA HIS A 123 -1.49 -13.87 -1.20
C HIS A 123 -0.66 -12.91 -2.07
N GLU A 124 -0.90 -11.61 -1.96
CA GLU A 124 -0.14 -10.58 -2.67
C GLU A 124 1.32 -10.51 -2.21
N LYS A 125 1.59 -10.62 -0.90
CA LYS A 125 2.95 -10.67 -0.36
C LYS A 125 3.76 -11.85 -0.92
N VAL A 126 3.13 -12.99 -1.13
CA VAL A 126 3.78 -14.19 -1.70
C VAL A 126 4.02 -14.02 -3.21
N SER A 127 3.11 -13.37 -3.92
CA SER A 127 3.16 -13.18 -5.37
C SER A 127 4.15 -12.09 -5.82
N ARG A 128 4.50 -11.15 -4.94
CA ARG A 128 5.49 -10.08 -5.21
C ARG A 128 6.77 -10.36 -4.43
N PRO A 129 7.84 -10.87 -5.08
CA PRO A 129 9.16 -10.95 -4.44
C PRO A 129 9.56 -9.56 -3.93
N ARG A 130 9.99 -9.49 -2.68
CA ARG A 130 10.40 -8.23 -2.05
C ARG A 130 11.52 -7.58 -2.86
N GLU A 131 11.23 -6.51 -3.57
CA GLU A 131 12.23 -5.70 -4.29
C GLU A 131 13.39 -5.24 -3.38
N ASN A 132 13.16 -5.22 -2.08
CA ASN A 132 14.16 -4.84 -1.08
C ASN A 132 15.26 -5.89 -0.82
N GLU A 133 15.03 -7.17 -1.13
CA GLU A 133 16.11 -8.18 -1.01
C GLU A 133 17.06 -8.12 -2.20
N GLN A 134 16.55 -7.78 -3.39
CA GLN A 134 17.40 -7.58 -4.57
C GLN A 134 18.22 -6.29 -4.45
N ALA A 135 17.68 -5.22 -3.88
CA ALA A 135 18.42 -3.99 -3.62
C ALA A 135 19.50 -4.18 -2.55
N LYS A 136 19.24 -4.97 -1.49
CA LYS A 136 20.26 -5.35 -0.50
C LYS A 136 21.31 -6.29 -1.08
N ALA A 137 20.93 -7.27 -1.88
CA ALA A 137 21.85 -8.17 -2.55
C ALA A 137 22.75 -7.42 -3.56
N ALA A 138 22.18 -6.48 -4.33
CA ALA A 138 22.94 -5.63 -5.24
C ALA A 138 23.91 -4.69 -4.50
N SER A 139 23.52 -4.12 -3.35
CA SER A 139 24.40 -3.26 -2.55
C SER A 139 25.54 -4.03 -1.90
N VAL A 140 25.31 -5.27 -1.46
CA VAL A 140 26.34 -6.16 -0.91
C VAL A 140 27.30 -6.62 -2.02
N ALA A 141 26.79 -6.93 -3.21
CA ALA A 141 27.61 -7.28 -4.36
C ALA A 141 28.53 -6.11 -4.80
N LEU A 142 27.99 -4.88 -4.84
CA LEU A 142 28.76 -3.67 -5.14
C LEU A 142 29.80 -3.33 -4.06
N ALA A 143 29.53 -3.62 -2.79
CA ALA A 143 30.47 -3.44 -1.70
C ALA A 143 31.62 -4.47 -1.76
N GLY A 144 31.36 -5.69 -2.24
CA GLY A 144 32.36 -6.72 -2.46
C GLY A 144 33.32 -6.39 -3.60
N TRP A 145 32.88 -5.69 -4.63
CA TRP A 145 33.73 -5.30 -5.78
C TRP A 145 34.74 -4.19 -5.47
N LYS A 146 34.49 -3.35 -4.48
CA LYS A 146 35.42 -2.30 -4.05
C LYS A 146 36.65 -2.80 -3.28
N LYS A 147 36.69 -4.08 -2.92
CA LYS A 147 37.85 -4.70 -2.22
C LYS A 147 38.77 -5.54 -3.12
N ALA A 148 38.44 -5.71 -4.39
CA ALA A 148 39.34 -6.34 -5.34
C ALA A 148 40.24 -5.25 -5.96
N SER A 149 41.49 -5.26 -5.57
CA SER A 149 42.56 -4.37 -5.99
C SER A 149 42.53 -3.98 -7.47
N CYS A 150 42.26 -2.72 -7.78
CA CYS A 150 42.54 -2.14 -9.08
C CYS A 150 43.96 -1.55 -9.07
N SER A 151 44.88 -2.20 -9.80
CA SER A 151 46.04 -1.54 -10.35
C SER A 151 45.60 -0.51 -11.39
N PRO A 152 46.22 0.67 -11.48
CA PRO A 152 45.83 1.69 -12.44
C PRO A 152 46.28 1.30 -13.84
N LEU A 153 45.39 0.81 -14.67
CA LEU A 153 45.59 0.76 -16.11
C LEU A 153 45.26 2.14 -16.70
N ASN A 154 46.30 2.78 -17.18
CA ASN A 154 46.31 4.02 -17.90
C ASN A 154 45.51 3.85 -19.22
N VAL A 155 44.26 4.34 -19.29
CA VAL A 155 43.49 4.39 -20.53
C VAL A 155 43.33 5.84 -20.94
N SER A 156 43.98 6.17 -22.02
CA SER A 156 43.97 7.44 -22.77
C SER A 156 42.53 7.84 -23.15
N LEU A 157 42.18 9.06 -22.81
CA LEU A 157 40.96 9.76 -23.24
C LEU A 157 41.05 10.09 -24.74
N ALA A 158 40.44 9.30 -25.58
CA ALA A 158 40.10 9.71 -26.94
C ALA A 158 38.77 9.06 -27.38
N ASN A 159 37.83 9.93 -27.81
CA ASN A 159 36.58 9.62 -28.50
C ASN A 159 35.36 9.16 -27.67
N LEU A 160 34.72 10.14 -27.06
CA LEU A 160 33.29 10.10 -26.73
C LEU A 160 32.56 11.07 -27.63
N ASN A 161 32.25 10.65 -28.84
CA ASN A 161 31.26 11.30 -29.67
C ASN A 161 30.59 10.25 -30.57
N ASP A 162 29.75 9.41 -30.00
CA ASP A 162 28.80 8.60 -30.77
C ASP A 162 27.49 8.48 -30.00
N LYS A 163 26.56 9.39 -30.38
CA LYS A 163 25.18 9.46 -29.86
C LYS A 163 24.24 8.61 -30.71
N SER A 164 24.55 7.36 -30.97
CA SER A 164 23.65 6.54 -31.78
C SER A 164 23.71 5.05 -31.45
N ARG A 165 23.34 4.67 -30.22
CA ARG A 165 23.00 3.26 -29.89
C ARG A 165 22.37 3.11 -28.52
N PHE A 166 21.22 3.78 -28.32
CA PHE A 166 20.32 3.45 -27.21
C PHE A 166 18.86 3.77 -27.61
N CYS A 167 18.39 3.11 -28.65
CA CYS A 167 16.96 3.00 -28.96
C CYS A 167 16.82 1.73 -29.79
N ASP A 168 16.52 0.62 -29.15
CA ASP A 168 15.83 -0.52 -29.76
C ASP A 168 15.84 -1.66 -28.70
N HIS A 169 14.76 -1.80 -28.02
CA HIS A 169 14.13 -3.03 -27.54
C HIS A 169 13.01 -2.70 -26.52
N PHE A 170 11.99 -2.00 -26.98
CA PHE A 170 10.66 -2.14 -26.40
C PHE A 170 9.72 -2.62 -27.50
N ILE A 171 9.64 -3.92 -27.64
CA ILE A 171 8.62 -4.57 -28.47
C ILE A 171 7.31 -4.49 -27.69
N LEU A 172 6.43 -3.61 -28.15
CA LEU A 172 5.00 -3.64 -27.85
C LEU A 172 4.41 -4.92 -28.47
N THR A 173 4.07 -5.90 -27.63
CA THR A 173 3.25 -7.02 -28.09
C THR A 173 1.79 -6.57 -28.15
N ASP A 174 1.27 -6.61 -29.35
CA ASP A 174 -0.10 -6.36 -29.78
C ASP A 174 -1.13 -7.12 -28.93
N VAL A 175 -2.08 -6.36 -28.39
CA VAL A 175 -3.36 -6.90 -27.94
C VAL A 175 -4.37 -6.66 -29.07
N PRO A 176 -4.93 -7.69 -29.71
CA PRO A 176 -5.90 -7.50 -30.77
C PRO A 176 -7.26 -7.03 -30.21
N LEU A 177 -7.65 -5.82 -30.60
CA LEU A 177 -9.01 -5.32 -30.49
C LEU A 177 -9.96 -6.17 -31.34
N ARG A 178 -10.76 -7.03 -30.73
CA ARG A 178 -11.89 -7.66 -31.39
C ARG A 178 -13.04 -6.66 -31.51
N ILE A 179 -13.15 -6.07 -32.69
CA ILE A 179 -14.37 -5.37 -33.12
C ILE A 179 -15.36 -6.43 -33.60
N GLY A 180 -16.45 -6.62 -32.87
CA GLY A 180 -17.57 -7.45 -33.29
C GLY A 180 -18.49 -6.68 -34.25
N PRO A 181 -19.16 -7.37 -35.22
CA PRO A 181 -19.89 -6.69 -36.28
C PRO A 181 -21.23 -6.11 -35.81
N GLN A 182 -21.53 -4.92 -36.31
CA GLN A 182 -22.85 -4.30 -36.25
C GLN A 182 -23.87 -5.15 -37.00
N ALA A 183 -24.98 -5.48 -36.35
CA ALA A 183 -26.19 -5.92 -37.02
C ALA A 183 -27.08 -4.70 -37.31
N ARG A 184 -27.30 -4.44 -38.59
CA ARG A 184 -28.36 -3.59 -39.09
C ARG A 184 -29.69 -4.36 -38.96
N LEU A 185 -30.71 -3.71 -38.43
CA LEU A 185 -32.06 -3.51 -38.97
C LEU A 185 -32.83 -2.66 -37.97
#